data_c667b102769415f7c12e586a5e9088e0
#
_entry.id   c667b102769415f7c12e586a5e9088e0
#
_cell.length_a   1.000
_cell.length_b   1.000
_cell.length_c   1.000
_cell.angle_alpha   90.00
_cell.angle_beta   90.00
_cell.angle_gamma   90.00
#
_symmetry.space_group_name_H-M   'P 1'
#
loop_
_entity.id
_entity.type
_entity.pdbx_description
1 polymer ?
#
loop_
_entity_poly.entity_id
_entity_poly.type
_entity_poly.pdbx_seq_one_letter_code
_entity_poly.pdbx_strand_id
1 'polypeptide(L)'
;AIIHPESDYISSVLDRGINDITLQVTRDCNFNCRYCLYAAKSKLERTHEQVYMQWDVAQKSLDYLITHSKDVDKITVAFYGGEPLLNFNLIKSSIDYMNEKLNTKSIVYNMTINGSILYDDILDYLVSKNVFLTISLDGPEEIQNRHRKFSKNGKPTFRVVVDNVIKIKKKYPSYFESNVKFIPVGFGDEKYEEIVSFFLEMGVTEDKIIYLPAGMEGIDYIQSNIFDVDTTRAENMYQPSKLDTKVL
;
A
#
# COMPACT_ATOMS: atom_id res chain seq x y z
N ALA A 1 -23.83 30.08 10.05
CA ALA A 1 -22.91 29.00 9.59
C ALA A 1 -23.27 28.70 8.16
N ILE A 2 -22.29 28.73 7.26
CA ILE A 2 -22.48 28.29 5.87
C ILE A 2 -22.45 26.77 5.92
N ILE A 3 -23.61 26.13 5.71
CA ILE A 3 -23.72 24.67 5.61
C ILE A 3 -23.57 24.32 4.13
N HIS A 4 -22.61 23.46 3.80
CA HIS A 4 -22.45 22.95 2.42
C HIS A 4 -23.70 22.15 2.02
N PRO A 5 -24.23 22.30 0.77
CA PRO A 5 -25.45 21.59 0.35
C PRO A 5 -25.40 20.08 0.52
N GLU A 6 -24.19 19.49 0.48
CA GLU A 6 -23.97 18.05 0.62
C GLU A 6 -23.56 17.60 2.03
N SER A 7 -23.67 18.48 3.05
CA SER A 7 -23.25 18.14 4.42
C SER A 7 -23.98 16.92 4.98
N ASP A 8 -25.25 16.72 4.63
CA ASP A 8 -26.01 15.55 5.08
C ASP A 8 -25.54 14.27 4.39
N TYR A 9 -25.17 14.35 3.09
CA TYR A 9 -24.57 13.23 2.36
C TYR A 9 -23.20 12.85 2.94
N ILE A 10 -22.32 13.82 3.17
CA ILE A 10 -21.01 13.60 3.79
C ILE A 10 -21.18 12.98 5.18
N SER A 11 -22.11 13.50 5.99
CA SER A 11 -22.39 12.94 7.31
C SER A 11 -22.85 11.48 7.23
N SER A 12 -23.74 11.15 6.29
CA SER A 12 -24.19 9.77 6.06
C SER A 12 -23.07 8.84 5.64
N VAL A 13 -22.18 9.30 4.72
CA VAL A 13 -21.01 8.50 4.28
C VAL A 13 -20.07 8.27 5.46
N LEU A 14 -19.77 9.28 6.26
CA LEU A 14 -18.88 9.15 7.42
C LEU A 14 -19.47 8.24 8.51
N ASP A 15 -20.80 8.21 8.64
CA ASP A 15 -21.48 7.38 9.65
C ASP A 15 -21.66 5.93 9.21
N ARG A 16 -21.86 5.66 7.92
CA ARG A 16 -22.31 4.34 7.43
C ARG A 16 -21.61 3.81 6.18
N GLY A 17 -20.90 4.67 5.45
CA GLY A 17 -20.37 4.38 4.11
C GLY A 17 -18.84 4.25 4.05
N ILE A 18 -18.15 4.16 5.20
CA ILE A 18 -16.69 3.96 5.22
C ILE A 18 -16.40 2.55 4.71
N ASN A 19 -15.59 2.44 3.68
CA ASN A 19 -15.28 1.18 3.01
C ASN A 19 -13.80 0.78 3.05
N ASP A 20 -12.92 1.63 3.55
CA ASP A 20 -11.51 1.30 3.68
C ASP A 20 -10.87 1.87 4.94
N ILE A 21 -9.81 1.19 5.39
CA ILE A 21 -8.92 1.66 6.44
C ILE A 21 -7.49 1.23 6.14
N THR A 22 -6.55 2.14 6.37
CA THR A 22 -5.12 1.82 6.33
C THR A 22 -4.53 1.87 7.73
N LEU A 23 -4.03 0.75 8.22
CA LEU A 23 -3.35 0.64 9.51
C LEU A 23 -1.84 0.81 9.30
N GLN A 24 -1.26 1.88 9.83
CA GLN A 24 0.20 2.01 9.90
C GLN A 24 0.73 1.17 11.06
N VAL A 25 0.99 -0.11 10.78
CA VAL A 25 1.28 -1.11 11.81
C VAL A 25 2.64 -0.95 12.47
N THR A 26 3.58 -0.26 11.79
CA THR A 26 4.88 0.06 12.37
C THR A 26 5.52 1.27 11.67
N ARG A 27 6.41 1.97 12.37
CA ARG A 27 7.30 3.00 11.80
C ARG A 27 8.69 2.45 11.51
N ASP A 28 8.98 1.22 11.93
CA ASP A 28 10.27 0.56 11.72
C ASP A 28 10.39 -0.01 10.30
N CYS A 29 11.61 0.00 9.77
CA CYS A 29 11.92 -0.60 8.48
C CYS A 29 13.31 -1.22 8.51
N ASN A 30 13.43 -2.42 7.99
CA ASN A 30 14.72 -3.10 7.84
C ASN A 30 15.50 -2.64 6.60
N PHE A 31 14.93 -1.73 5.76
CA PHE A 31 15.62 -1.06 4.67
C PHE A 31 15.88 0.42 5.00
N ASN A 32 16.89 1.00 4.33
CA ASN A 32 17.17 2.43 4.30
C ASN A 32 17.26 2.87 2.84
N CYS A 33 16.10 3.10 2.23
CA CYS A 33 16.01 3.50 0.83
C CYS A 33 16.36 4.97 0.67
N ARG A 34 17.16 5.31 -0.36
CA ARG A 34 17.69 6.66 -0.59
C ARG A 34 16.60 7.73 -0.78
N TYR A 35 15.48 7.35 -1.38
CA TYR A 35 14.34 8.24 -1.67
C TYR A 35 13.20 8.12 -0.66
N CYS A 36 13.37 7.35 0.40
CA CYS A 36 12.33 7.15 1.38
C CYS A 36 12.02 8.46 2.12
N LEU A 37 10.75 8.85 2.12
CA LEU A 37 10.29 10.04 2.84
C LEU A 37 10.48 9.93 4.36
N TYR A 38 10.64 8.71 4.87
CA TYR A 38 10.89 8.41 6.29
C TYR A 38 12.36 8.16 6.60
N ALA A 39 13.28 8.31 5.64
CA ALA A 39 14.69 8.18 5.91
C ALA A 39 15.20 9.39 6.72
N ALA A 40 16.17 9.16 7.62
CA ALA A 40 16.70 10.16 8.57
C ALA A 40 17.26 11.45 7.95
N LYS A 41 17.39 11.50 6.61
CA LYS A 41 17.83 12.69 5.86
C LYS A 41 16.67 13.61 5.45
N SER A 42 15.43 13.14 5.57
CA SER A 42 14.26 13.97 5.33
C SER A 42 14.06 14.93 6.50
N LYS A 43 13.82 16.21 6.20
CA LYS A 43 13.39 17.21 7.21
C LYS A 43 11.90 17.04 7.59
N LEU A 44 11.24 16.02 7.06
CA LEU A 44 9.86 15.70 7.38
C LEU A 44 9.78 15.09 8.78
N GLU A 45 8.70 15.35 9.48
CA GLU A 45 8.47 14.95 10.88
C GLU A 45 8.39 13.41 11.11
N ARG A 46 8.39 12.62 10.04
CA ARG A 46 8.31 11.16 10.11
C ARG A 46 9.66 10.53 9.81
N THR A 47 10.23 9.89 10.81
CA THR A 47 11.45 9.09 10.69
C THR A 47 11.16 7.61 10.97
N HIS A 48 12.03 6.72 10.47
CA HIS A 48 12.00 5.34 10.88
C HIS A 48 12.32 5.22 12.37
N GLU A 49 11.41 4.63 13.11
CA GLU A 49 11.53 4.40 14.56
C GLU A 49 10.99 3.01 14.91
N GLN A 50 11.55 2.38 15.93
CA GLN A 50 11.07 1.09 16.43
C GLN A 50 9.76 1.26 17.22
N VAL A 51 8.76 1.81 16.54
CA VAL A 51 7.41 1.99 17.06
C VAL A 51 6.47 1.04 16.34
N TYR A 52 5.75 0.26 17.12
CA TYR A 52 4.83 -0.77 16.64
C TYR A 52 3.44 -0.49 17.17
N MET A 53 2.44 -0.53 16.29
CA MET A 53 1.03 -0.42 16.68
C MET A 53 0.68 -1.56 17.62
N GLN A 54 0.00 -1.24 18.70
CA GLN A 54 -0.47 -2.22 19.67
C GLN A 54 -1.87 -2.72 19.29
N TRP A 55 -2.22 -3.90 19.79
CA TRP A 55 -3.49 -4.56 19.45
C TRP A 55 -4.71 -3.71 19.80
N ASP A 56 -4.74 -3.06 20.96
CA ASP A 56 -5.86 -2.23 21.39
C ASP A 56 -6.16 -1.07 20.43
N VAL A 57 -5.11 -0.49 19.80
CA VAL A 57 -5.25 0.56 18.79
C VAL A 57 -5.78 -0.03 17.49
N ALA A 58 -5.22 -1.16 17.03
CA ALA A 58 -5.68 -1.83 15.83
C ALA A 58 -7.15 -2.27 15.97
N GLN A 59 -7.50 -2.89 17.09
CA GLN A 59 -8.87 -3.35 17.35
C GLN A 59 -9.87 -2.19 17.34
N LYS A 60 -9.60 -1.08 18.04
CA LYS A 60 -10.46 0.10 18.03
C LYS A 60 -10.65 0.68 16.62
N SER A 61 -9.58 0.67 15.82
CA SER A 61 -9.64 1.15 14.44
C SER A 61 -10.50 0.24 13.57
N LEU A 62 -10.39 -1.08 13.74
CA LEU A 62 -11.21 -2.06 13.03
C LEU A 62 -12.67 -2.03 13.49
N ASP A 63 -12.93 -1.87 14.79
CA ASP A 63 -14.29 -1.69 15.34
C ASP A 63 -14.94 -0.43 14.78
N TYR A 64 -14.17 0.65 14.62
CA TYR A 64 -14.64 1.87 13.97
C TYR A 64 -15.06 1.58 12.53
N LEU A 65 -14.21 0.93 11.74
CA LEU A 65 -14.56 0.53 10.36
C LEU A 65 -15.83 -0.33 10.32
N ILE A 66 -15.91 -1.36 11.17
CA ILE A 66 -17.09 -2.26 11.25
C ILE A 66 -18.37 -1.46 11.54
N THR A 67 -18.29 -0.52 12.47
CA THR A 67 -19.45 0.29 12.90
C THR A 67 -19.92 1.23 11.80
N HIS A 68 -18.99 1.80 11.02
CA HIS A 68 -19.26 2.83 10.02
C HIS A 68 -19.32 2.31 8.57
N SER A 69 -19.32 1.00 8.36
CA SER A 69 -19.38 0.35 7.05
C SER A 69 -20.72 -0.33 6.76
N LYS A 70 -21.81 0.12 7.38
CA LYS A 70 -23.12 -0.59 7.31
C LYS A 70 -23.70 -0.68 5.91
N ASP A 71 -23.52 0.36 5.11
CA ASP A 71 -24.12 0.51 3.80
C ASP A 71 -23.17 0.11 2.63
N VAL A 72 -22.06 -0.57 2.93
CA VAL A 72 -21.13 -1.05 1.92
C VAL A 72 -21.00 -2.58 1.97
N ASP A 73 -20.91 -3.20 0.80
CA ASP A 73 -20.80 -4.67 0.67
C ASP A 73 -19.36 -5.16 0.68
N LYS A 74 -18.43 -4.29 0.30
CA LYS A 74 -17.00 -4.59 0.21
C LYS A 74 -16.18 -3.64 1.06
N ILE A 75 -15.30 -4.20 1.88
CA ILE A 75 -14.40 -3.46 2.77
C ILE A 75 -12.97 -3.76 2.41
N THR A 76 -12.11 -2.75 2.49
CA THR A 76 -10.66 -2.90 2.31
C THR A 76 -9.95 -2.61 3.63
N VAL A 77 -9.07 -3.50 4.04
CA VAL A 77 -8.14 -3.29 5.15
C VAL A 77 -6.73 -3.33 4.61
N ALA A 78 -6.06 -2.19 4.61
CA ALA A 78 -4.69 -2.06 4.17
C ALA A 78 -3.73 -2.02 5.35
N PHE A 79 -2.56 -2.66 5.18
CA PHE A 79 -1.48 -2.61 6.15
C PHE A 79 -0.30 -1.86 5.55
N TYR A 80 0.19 -0.88 6.28
CA TYR A 80 1.26 0.01 5.83
C TYR A 80 2.26 0.29 6.97
N GLY A 81 3.36 0.96 6.64
CA GLY A 81 4.37 1.36 7.62
C GLY A 81 5.73 1.61 6.99
N GLY A 82 6.80 1.44 7.76
CA GLY A 82 8.13 1.29 7.20
C GLY A 82 8.21 -0.03 6.43
N GLU A 83 8.24 -1.17 7.15
CA GLU A 83 8.02 -2.50 6.61
C GLU A 83 6.94 -3.21 7.43
N PRO A 84 5.72 -3.39 6.89
CA PRO A 84 4.60 -3.91 7.66
C PRO A 84 4.84 -5.31 8.24
N LEU A 85 5.57 -6.17 7.52
CA LEU A 85 5.85 -7.53 7.99
C LEU A 85 6.75 -7.62 9.22
N LEU A 86 7.36 -6.52 9.66
CA LEU A 86 8.01 -6.44 10.98
C LEU A 86 7.00 -6.56 12.13
N ASN A 87 5.72 -6.25 11.89
CA ASN A 87 4.63 -6.44 12.86
C ASN A 87 3.61 -7.49 12.38
N PHE A 88 4.11 -8.60 11.83
CA PHE A 88 3.27 -9.64 11.24
C PHE A 88 2.23 -10.21 12.21
N ASN A 89 2.57 -10.37 13.48
CA ASN A 89 1.63 -10.89 14.49
C ASN A 89 0.38 -9.99 14.62
N LEU A 90 0.55 -8.67 14.57
CA LEU A 90 -0.56 -7.74 14.59
C LEU A 90 -1.41 -7.85 13.32
N ILE A 91 -0.76 -7.94 12.16
CA ILE A 91 -1.44 -8.12 10.86
C ILE A 91 -2.29 -9.39 10.90
N LYS A 92 -1.70 -10.49 11.35
CA LYS A 92 -2.40 -11.77 11.51
C LYS A 92 -3.62 -11.64 12.42
N SER A 93 -3.45 -11.08 13.59
CA SER A 93 -4.55 -10.86 14.55
C SER A 93 -5.65 -9.98 13.96
N SER A 94 -5.28 -8.94 13.20
CA SER A 94 -6.24 -8.02 12.56
C SER A 94 -7.07 -8.72 11.47
N ILE A 95 -6.43 -9.52 10.62
CA ILE A 95 -7.11 -10.30 9.58
C ILE A 95 -8.04 -11.35 10.20
N ASP A 96 -7.55 -12.10 11.19
CA ASP A 96 -8.35 -13.13 11.86
C ASP A 96 -9.56 -12.51 12.58
N TYR A 97 -9.37 -11.35 13.25
CA TYR A 97 -10.44 -10.59 13.90
C TYR A 97 -11.52 -10.12 12.92
N MET A 98 -11.11 -9.51 11.80
CA MET A 98 -12.06 -9.04 10.78
C MET A 98 -12.87 -10.18 10.17
N ASN A 99 -12.23 -11.31 9.88
CA ASN A 99 -12.91 -12.49 9.33
C ASN A 99 -13.90 -13.11 10.33
N GLU A 100 -13.62 -13.02 11.64
CA GLU A 100 -14.54 -13.45 12.69
C GLU A 100 -15.75 -12.52 12.80
N LYS A 101 -15.52 -11.21 12.77
CA LYS A 101 -16.55 -10.19 13.00
C LYS A 101 -17.44 -9.92 11.79
N LEU A 102 -16.92 -10.05 10.58
CA LEU A 102 -17.64 -9.72 9.34
C LEU A 102 -17.65 -10.92 8.38
N ASN A 103 -18.50 -11.89 8.65
CA ASN A 103 -18.68 -13.06 7.78
C ASN A 103 -19.68 -12.86 6.63
N THR A 104 -20.37 -11.71 6.60
CA THR A 104 -21.41 -11.39 5.60
C THR A 104 -20.95 -10.42 4.53
N LYS A 105 -19.76 -9.81 4.68
CA LYS A 105 -19.20 -8.83 3.75
C LYS A 105 -17.95 -9.37 3.08
N SER A 106 -17.69 -8.90 1.85
CA SER A 106 -16.42 -9.16 1.17
C SER A 106 -15.33 -8.29 1.79
N ILE A 107 -14.25 -8.90 2.30
CA ILE A 107 -13.10 -8.18 2.85
C ILE A 107 -11.90 -8.38 1.95
N VAL A 108 -11.29 -7.28 1.52
CA VAL A 108 -10.03 -7.28 0.77
C VAL A 108 -8.91 -6.82 1.70
N TYR A 109 -7.87 -7.63 1.78
CA TYR A 109 -6.64 -7.28 2.50
C TYR A 109 -5.55 -6.93 1.51
N ASN A 110 -4.84 -5.82 1.73
CA ASN A 110 -3.70 -5.45 0.91
C ASN A 110 -2.55 -4.89 1.75
N MET A 111 -1.34 -4.97 1.24
CA MET A 111 -0.18 -4.35 1.83
C MET A 111 0.92 -4.09 0.80
N THR A 112 1.67 -3.00 1.03
CA THR A 112 2.91 -2.72 0.31
C THR A 112 4.09 -3.15 1.17
N ILE A 113 4.95 -4.01 0.63
CA ILE A 113 6.10 -4.60 1.33
C ILE A 113 7.39 -4.39 0.55
N ASN A 114 8.52 -4.44 1.25
CA ASN A 114 9.82 -4.42 0.59
C ASN A 114 10.27 -5.80 0.07
N GLY A 115 9.49 -6.84 0.31
CA GLY A 115 9.71 -8.19 -0.20
C GLY A 115 10.82 -9.00 0.47
N SER A 116 11.48 -8.48 1.52
CA SER A 116 12.59 -9.20 2.17
C SER A 116 12.16 -10.18 3.27
N ILE A 117 10.97 -9.98 3.85
CA ILE A 117 10.46 -10.77 4.99
C ILE A 117 9.29 -11.65 4.50
N LEU A 118 9.58 -12.59 3.62
CA LEU A 118 8.58 -13.56 3.12
C LEU A 118 9.05 -14.97 3.48
N TYR A 119 9.16 -15.23 4.79
CA TYR A 119 9.38 -16.58 5.30
C TYR A 119 8.21 -17.48 4.95
N ASP A 120 8.40 -18.79 4.94
CA ASP A 120 7.39 -19.71 4.42
C ASP A 120 6.08 -19.67 5.20
N ASP A 121 6.14 -19.58 6.52
CA ASP A 121 4.98 -19.45 7.41
C ASP A 121 4.19 -18.15 7.16
N ILE A 122 4.90 -17.04 6.95
CA ILE A 122 4.29 -15.75 6.62
C ILE A 122 3.62 -15.82 5.24
N LEU A 123 4.34 -16.31 4.24
CA LEU A 123 3.83 -16.43 2.88
C LEU A 123 2.61 -17.35 2.82
N ASP A 124 2.67 -18.52 3.45
CA ASP A 124 1.58 -19.49 3.49
C ASP A 124 0.32 -18.89 4.12
N TYR A 125 0.47 -18.11 5.20
CA TYR A 125 -0.63 -17.39 5.82
C TYR A 125 -1.22 -16.33 4.87
N LEU A 126 -0.39 -15.47 4.27
CA LEU A 126 -0.85 -14.41 3.37
C LEU A 126 -1.61 -14.98 2.16
N VAL A 127 -1.11 -16.08 1.59
CA VAL A 127 -1.78 -16.82 0.51
C VAL A 127 -3.12 -17.38 0.99
N SER A 128 -3.15 -18.03 2.16
CA SER A 128 -4.38 -18.61 2.72
C SER A 128 -5.49 -17.58 2.98
N LYS A 129 -5.11 -16.33 3.22
CA LYS A 129 -6.02 -15.20 3.45
C LYS A 129 -6.24 -14.35 2.20
N ASN A 130 -5.70 -14.76 1.06
CA ASN A 130 -5.83 -14.09 -0.23
C ASN A 130 -5.42 -12.61 -0.19
N VAL A 131 -4.35 -12.29 0.55
CA VAL A 131 -3.86 -10.92 0.73
C VAL A 131 -3.23 -10.41 -0.56
N PHE A 132 -3.58 -9.21 -1.00
CA PHE A 132 -2.95 -8.56 -2.15
C PHE A 132 -1.61 -7.94 -1.72
N LEU A 133 -0.55 -8.26 -2.45
CA LEU A 133 0.80 -7.77 -2.20
C LEU A 133 1.26 -6.82 -3.29
N THR A 134 1.71 -5.63 -2.89
CA THR A 134 2.50 -4.76 -3.75
C THR A 134 3.96 -4.81 -3.29
N ILE A 135 4.83 -5.37 -4.12
CA ILE A 135 6.25 -5.57 -3.78
C ILE A 135 7.07 -4.40 -4.32
N SER A 136 7.78 -3.76 -3.42
CA SER A 136 8.70 -2.67 -3.75
C SER A 136 10.01 -3.22 -4.32
N LEU A 137 10.10 -3.33 -5.63
CA LEU A 137 11.29 -3.76 -6.37
C LEU A 137 11.53 -2.75 -7.51
N ASP A 138 12.71 -2.10 -7.52
CA ASP A 138 12.96 -0.98 -8.42
C ASP A 138 13.40 -1.40 -9.83
N GLY A 139 13.67 -2.68 -10.06
CA GLY A 139 14.11 -3.19 -11.36
C GLY A 139 15.38 -4.02 -11.27
N PRO A 140 16.32 -3.90 -12.25
CA PRO A 140 17.59 -4.62 -12.27
C PRO A 140 18.42 -4.46 -10.99
N GLU A 141 19.37 -5.39 -10.80
CA GLU A 141 20.19 -5.44 -9.58
C GLU A 141 20.91 -4.12 -9.29
N GLU A 142 21.42 -3.46 -10.31
CA GLU A 142 22.16 -2.19 -10.15
C GLU A 142 21.25 -1.08 -9.64
N ILE A 143 20.03 -0.96 -10.19
CA ILE A 143 19.04 0.05 -9.80
C ILE A 143 18.58 -0.23 -8.37
N GLN A 144 18.12 -1.45 -8.10
CA GLN A 144 17.65 -1.85 -6.77
C GLN A 144 18.72 -1.60 -5.70
N ASN A 145 19.94 -2.08 -5.92
CA ASN A 145 21.01 -2.00 -4.93
C ASN A 145 21.63 -0.59 -4.80
N ARG A 146 21.44 0.30 -5.78
CA ARG A 146 21.79 1.73 -5.69
C ARG A 146 20.95 2.44 -4.66
N HIS A 147 19.65 2.14 -4.61
CA HIS A 147 18.67 2.89 -3.85
C HIS A 147 18.17 2.18 -2.60
N ARG A 148 18.05 0.85 -2.61
CA ARG A 148 17.50 0.07 -1.49
C ARG A 148 18.57 -0.79 -0.85
N LYS A 149 18.89 -0.50 0.40
CA LYS A 149 19.89 -1.25 1.19
C LYS A 149 19.31 -1.63 2.53
N PHE A 150 19.81 -2.72 3.11
CA PHE A 150 19.49 -3.06 4.49
C PHE A 150 19.97 -1.97 5.45
N SER A 151 19.09 -1.53 6.37
CA SER A 151 19.39 -0.46 7.33
C SER A 151 20.53 -0.82 8.28
N LYS A 152 20.59 -2.07 8.75
CA LYS A 152 21.56 -2.53 9.75
C LYS A 152 23.00 -2.56 9.24
N ASN A 153 23.24 -2.88 7.98
CA ASN A 153 24.59 -3.21 7.49
C ASN A 153 24.92 -2.66 6.09
N GLY A 154 23.99 -1.93 5.48
CA GLY A 154 24.14 -1.36 4.14
C GLY A 154 24.26 -2.39 3.01
N LYS A 155 23.98 -3.68 3.27
CA LYS A 155 24.10 -4.72 2.25
C LYS A 155 23.04 -4.56 1.16
N PRO A 156 23.31 -5.06 -0.07
CA PRO A 156 22.36 -5.11 -1.17
C PRO A 156 21.10 -5.92 -0.84
N THR A 157 19.97 -5.53 -1.43
CA THR A 157 18.66 -6.15 -1.17
C THR A 157 18.12 -6.97 -2.32
N PHE A 158 18.61 -6.74 -3.55
CA PHE A 158 18.08 -7.33 -4.78
C PHE A 158 17.88 -8.83 -4.69
N ARG A 159 18.95 -9.57 -4.37
CA ARG A 159 18.91 -11.04 -4.37
C ARG A 159 17.85 -11.60 -3.43
N VAL A 160 17.76 -11.06 -2.21
CA VAL A 160 16.77 -11.52 -1.22
C VAL A 160 15.34 -11.28 -1.72
N VAL A 161 15.09 -10.10 -2.31
CA VAL A 161 13.75 -9.77 -2.83
C VAL A 161 13.39 -10.63 -4.03
N VAL A 162 14.30 -10.76 -5.01
CA VAL A 162 14.06 -11.56 -6.21
C VAL A 162 13.89 -13.05 -5.88
N ASP A 163 14.71 -13.61 -4.98
CA ASP A 163 14.56 -15.01 -4.55
C ASP A 163 13.17 -15.24 -3.91
N ASN A 164 12.67 -14.29 -3.11
CA ASN A 164 11.33 -14.36 -2.56
C ASN A 164 10.24 -14.24 -3.64
N VAL A 165 10.40 -13.36 -4.62
CA VAL A 165 9.46 -13.25 -5.77
C VAL A 165 9.41 -14.57 -6.55
N ILE A 166 10.57 -15.15 -6.86
CA ILE A 166 10.67 -16.45 -7.53
C ILE A 166 10.01 -17.56 -6.69
N LYS A 167 10.19 -17.53 -5.37
CA LYS A 167 9.54 -18.46 -4.44
C LYS A 167 8.03 -18.37 -4.51
N ILE A 168 7.45 -17.16 -4.46
CA ILE A 168 6.00 -16.98 -4.60
C ILE A 168 5.52 -17.56 -5.93
N LYS A 169 6.17 -17.18 -7.04
CA LYS A 169 5.79 -17.61 -8.38
C LYS A 169 5.84 -19.15 -8.54
N LYS A 170 6.83 -19.80 -7.95
CA LYS A 170 6.99 -21.28 -8.01
C LYS A 170 6.00 -22.00 -7.11
N LYS A 171 5.83 -21.54 -5.87
CA LYS A 171 5.02 -22.22 -4.86
C LYS A 171 3.52 -21.95 -5.05
N TYR A 172 3.16 -20.74 -5.50
CA TYR A 172 1.79 -20.25 -5.62
C TYR A 172 1.56 -19.49 -6.92
N PRO A 173 1.65 -20.14 -8.10
CA PRO A 173 1.56 -19.45 -9.40
C PRO A 173 0.25 -18.70 -9.60
N SER A 174 -0.89 -19.28 -9.25
CA SER A 174 -2.19 -18.61 -9.38
C SER A 174 -2.31 -17.39 -8.47
N TYR A 175 -1.80 -17.46 -7.24
CA TYR A 175 -1.75 -16.33 -6.33
C TYR A 175 -0.81 -15.22 -6.85
N PHE A 176 0.35 -15.60 -7.37
CA PHE A 176 1.27 -14.66 -8.00
C PHE A 176 0.60 -13.88 -9.13
N GLU A 177 -0.17 -14.59 -9.96
CA GLU A 177 -0.91 -13.97 -11.08
C GLU A 177 -2.03 -13.05 -10.63
N SER A 178 -2.78 -13.40 -9.59
CA SER A 178 -3.97 -12.63 -9.20
C SER A 178 -3.71 -11.57 -8.14
N ASN A 179 -2.72 -11.75 -7.26
CA ASN A 179 -2.58 -10.99 -6.03
C ASN A 179 -1.26 -10.24 -5.88
N VAL A 180 -0.28 -10.41 -6.79
CA VAL A 180 1.03 -9.77 -6.66
C VAL A 180 1.20 -8.69 -7.73
N LYS A 181 1.54 -7.48 -7.28
CA LYS A 181 1.94 -6.35 -8.12
C LYS A 181 3.30 -5.83 -7.68
N PHE A 182 3.91 -5.03 -8.52
CA PHE A 182 5.22 -4.42 -8.26
C PHE A 182 5.12 -2.92 -8.33
N ILE A 183 5.89 -2.24 -7.47
CA ILE A 183 5.96 -0.79 -7.44
C ILE A 183 7.43 -0.36 -7.51
N PRO A 184 8.01 -0.29 -8.73
CA PRO A 184 9.32 0.29 -8.92
C PRO A 184 9.27 1.80 -8.76
N VAL A 185 10.35 2.34 -8.16
CA VAL A 185 10.57 3.78 -8.04
C VAL A 185 11.76 4.16 -8.92
N GLY A 186 11.50 4.92 -9.98
CA GLY A 186 12.57 5.50 -10.80
C GLY A 186 13.13 6.75 -10.14
N PHE A 187 14.44 6.80 -9.94
CA PHE A 187 15.12 7.89 -9.26
C PHE A 187 16.32 8.37 -10.07
N GLY A 188 16.18 9.54 -10.68
CA GLY A 188 17.25 10.16 -11.43
C GLY A 188 17.20 9.82 -12.92
N ASP A 189 18.22 9.11 -13.40
CA ASP A 189 18.47 8.81 -14.81
C ASP A 189 18.04 7.40 -15.26
N GLU A 190 17.37 6.64 -14.39
CA GLU A 190 16.88 5.31 -14.74
C GLU A 190 15.79 5.41 -15.82
N LYS A 191 15.92 4.58 -16.85
CA LYS A 191 14.97 4.54 -17.95
C LYS A 191 13.80 3.63 -17.62
N TYR A 192 12.61 4.14 -17.85
CA TYR A 192 11.36 3.36 -17.69
C TYR A 192 11.41 2.02 -18.44
N GLU A 193 11.89 2.06 -19.70
CA GLU A 193 11.97 0.88 -20.56
C GLU A 193 12.89 -0.21 -20.00
N GLU A 194 14.00 0.17 -19.34
CA GLU A 194 14.93 -0.77 -18.71
C GLU A 194 14.25 -1.46 -17.52
N ILE A 195 13.54 -0.69 -16.70
CA ILE A 195 12.80 -1.22 -15.55
C ILE A 195 11.69 -2.17 -16.01
N VAL A 196 10.88 -1.77 -16.98
CA VAL A 196 9.80 -2.61 -17.51
C VAL A 196 10.34 -3.89 -18.15
N SER A 197 11.39 -3.80 -18.96
CA SER A 197 12.03 -4.96 -19.59
C SER A 197 12.48 -6.00 -18.57
N PHE A 198 13.06 -5.57 -17.46
CA PHE A 198 13.44 -6.46 -16.35
C PHE A 198 12.24 -7.25 -15.81
N PHE A 199 11.11 -6.61 -15.57
CA PHE A 199 9.91 -7.30 -15.10
C PHE A 199 9.32 -8.25 -16.14
N LEU A 200 9.31 -7.85 -17.42
CA LEU A 200 8.85 -8.72 -18.50
C LEU A 200 9.72 -9.98 -18.62
N GLU A 201 11.04 -9.86 -18.47
CA GLU A 201 11.97 -11.01 -18.44
C GLU A 201 11.71 -11.93 -17.23
N MET A 202 11.28 -11.38 -16.11
CA MET A 202 10.81 -12.16 -14.96
C MET A 202 9.43 -12.80 -15.20
N GLY A 203 8.78 -12.54 -16.35
CA GLY A 203 7.45 -13.02 -16.70
C GLY A 203 6.36 -12.33 -15.85
N VAL A 204 6.54 -11.06 -15.55
CA VAL A 204 5.54 -10.17 -14.97
C VAL A 204 4.95 -9.35 -16.10
N THR A 205 3.64 -9.26 -16.19
CA THR A 205 2.94 -8.46 -17.21
C THR A 205 2.92 -6.99 -16.83
N GLU A 206 2.83 -6.10 -17.81
CA GLU A 206 2.96 -4.64 -17.61
C GLU A 206 1.86 -4.07 -16.71
N ASP A 207 0.65 -4.62 -16.75
CA ASP A 207 -0.48 -4.24 -15.90
C ASP A 207 -0.25 -4.47 -14.39
N LYS A 208 0.79 -5.23 -14.04
CA LYS A 208 1.20 -5.46 -12.65
C LYS A 208 2.31 -4.52 -12.17
N ILE A 209 2.78 -3.62 -13.02
CA ILE A 209 3.87 -2.69 -12.73
C ILE A 209 3.29 -1.29 -12.48
N ILE A 210 3.40 -0.82 -11.26
CA ILE A 210 2.97 0.53 -10.85
C ILE A 210 4.21 1.40 -10.74
N TYR A 211 4.63 2.00 -11.85
CA TYR A 211 5.83 2.83 -11.88
C TYR A 211 5.62 4.17 -11.16
N LEU A 212 6.50 4.50 -10.23
CA LEU A 212 6.52 5.78 -9.54
C LEU A 212 7.82 6.54 -9.85
N PRO A 213 7.75 7.72 -10.48
CA PRO A 213 8.92 8.59 -10.57
C PRO A 213 9.26 9.17 -9.19
N ALA A 214 10.50 9.02 -8.73
CA ALA A 214 11.00 9.71 -7.56
C ALA A 214 11.53 11.09 -7.97
N GLY A 215 10.76 12.11 -7.72
CA GLY A 215 11.20 13.51 -7.84
C GLY A 215 10.98 14.25 -6.54
N MET A 216 11.76 15.32 -6.30
CA MET A 216 11.49 16.20 -5.14
C MET A 216 10.11 16.88 -5.22
N GLU A 217 9.51 16.89 -6.41
CA GLU A 217 8.17 17.40 -6.71
C GLU A 217 7.11 16.29 -6.80
N GLY A 218 7.51 15.02 -6.64
CA GLY A 218 6.66 13.84 -6.88
C GLY A 218 5.58 13.57 -5.83
N ILE A 219 5.45 14.39 -4.79
CA ILE A 219 4.36 14.28 -3.82
C ILE A 219 3.01 14.50 -4.52
N ASP A 220 2.93 15.43 -5.46
CA ASP A 220 1.70 15.71 -6.22
C ASP A 220 1.36 14.58 -7.20
N TYR A 221 2.38 13.92 -7.78
CA TYR A 221 2.19 12.79 -8.70
C TYR A 221 1.78 11.50 -7.98
N ILE A 222 2.29 11.26 -6.78
CA ILE A 222 1.89 10.13 -5.92
C ILE A 222 0.41 10.26 -5.54
N GLN A 223 -0.04 11.46 -5.21
CA GLN A 223 -1.44 11.72 -4.88
C GLN A 223 -2.38 11.53 -6.07
N SER A 224 -1.94 11.80 -7.30
CA SER A 224 -2.78 11.68 -8.49
C SER A 224 -2.89 10.26 -9.07
N ASN A 225 -1.92 9.35 -8.82
CA ASN A 225 -1.86 8.04 -9.49
C ASN A 225 -2.00 6.81 -8.56
N ILE A 226 -1.83 6.96 -7.24
CA ILE A 226 -2.11 5.87 -6.29
C ILE A 226 -3.61 5.69 -6.06
N PHE A 227 -4.39 6.74 -6.32
CA PHE A 227 -5.84 6.74 -6.24
C PHE A 227 -6.52 6.71 -7.62
N ASP A 228 -6.00 5.95 -8.56
CA ASP A 228 -6.81 5.55 -9.72
C ASP A 228 -7.81 4.46 -9.28
N VAL A 229 -8.53 4.77 -8.25
CA VAL A 229 -9.88 4.30 -8.01
C VAL A 229 -10.74 5.06 -8.99
N ASP A 230 -10.95 4.45 -10.20
CA ASP A 230 -12.03 4.84 -11.12
C ASP A 230 -12.38 6.35 -11.07
N THR A 231 -11.45 7.22 -11.56
CA THR A 231 -11.64 8.67 -11.59
C THR A 231 -12.85 9.07 -12.43
N THR A 232 -13.36 8.21 -13.29
CA THR A 232 -14.65 8.39 -13.97
C THR A 232 -15.81 8.52 -12.99
N ARG A 233 -15.71 7.97 -11.79
CA ARG A 233 -16.68 8.16 -10.72
C ARG A 233 -16.47 9.48 -9.97
N ALA A 234 -15.23 9.91 -9.77
CA ALA A 234 -14.90 11.17 -9.11
C ALA A 234 -15.20 12.38 -10.03
N GLU A 235 -14.93 12.30 -11.32
CA GLU A 235 -15.26 13.34 -12.28
C GLU A 235 -16.78 13.51 -12.46
N ASN A 236 -17.56 12.46 -12.31
CA ASN A 236 -19.02 12.53 -12.30
C ASN A 236 -19.59 13.02 -10.95
N MET A 237 -18.82 13.00 -9.86
CA MET A 237 -19.22 13.53 -8.55
C MET A 237 -18.81 14.99 -8.33
N TYR A 238 -17.85 15.51 -9.08
CA TYR A 238 -17.42 16.90 -9.00
C TYR A 238 -17.73 17.65 -10.31
N GLN A 239 -19.02 17.89 -10.58
CA GLN A 239 -19.43 19.00 -11.42
C GLN A 239 -19.50 20.23 -10.52
N PRO A 240 -18.58 21.22 -10.64
CA PRO A 240 -18.78 22.49 -9.95
C PRO A 240 -20.07 23.09 -10.50
N SER A 241 -21.10 23.16 -9.66
CA SER A 241 -22.29 23.93 -9.96
C SER A 241 -21.80 25.32 -10.34
N LYS A 242 -22.21 25.80 -11.52
CA LYS A 242 -21.96 27.17 -11.95
C LYS A 242 -22.42 28.09 -10.85
N LEU A 243 -21.49 28.56 -10.04
CA LEU A 243 -21.74 29.69 -9.14
C LEU A 243 -22.00 30.87 -10.04
N ASP A 244 -23.26 31.28 -10.04
CA ASP A 244 -23.73 32.53 -10.63
C ASP A 244 -22.92 33.67 -10.04
N THR A 245 -21.99 34.24 -10.82
CA THR A 245 -21.27 35.46 -10.49
C THR A 245 -22.20 36.67 -10.68
N LYS A 246 -23.26 36.74 -9.89
CA LYS A 246 -24.08 37.95 -9.76
C LYS A 246 -24.51 38.06 -8.32
N VAL A 247 -23.62 38.50 -7.45
CA VAL A 247 -23.89 39.36 -6.29
C VAL A 247 -22.52 39.93 -5.86
N LEU A 248 -22.23 41.10 -6.37
CA LEU A 248 -21.55 42.20 -5.71
C LEU A 248 -22.35 43.42 -6.01
#